data_2b604cf213e5fd52e61a8659787571e7
#
_entry.id   2b604cf213e5fd52e61a8659787571e7
#
_cell.length_a   1.000
_cell.length_b   1.000
_cell.length_c   1.000
_cell.angle_alpha   90.00
_cell.angle_beta   90.00
_cell.angle_gamma   90.00
#
_symmetry.space_group_name_H-M   'P 1'
#
loop_
_entity.id
_entity.type
_entity.pdbx_description
1 polymer ?
#
loop_
_entity_poly.entity_id
_entity_poly.type
_entity_poly.pdbx_seq_one_letter_code
_entity_poly.pdbx_strand_id
1 'polypeptide(L)'
;MRSNNNDIERRRRRRRRRLQVIVIYTAIAVGLAWFFESQATTTVIFVRHAEKAELPADDPPLSDAGKLRVEELTRQLVKADVVQGIDAVYATPYRRTVETAKPVADALGLPVNSYDAADTEAIMERIVKQHKGKIILVVGHSNTLPALIGNMGASKKVPPIAEDEYDNIYIVSIPWFGKTKTIRLRYGAPYQP
;
A
#
# COMPACT_ATOMS: atom_id res chain seq x y z
N MET A 1 -58.08 -37.70 13.84
CA MET A 1 -57.69 -36.32 13.43
C MET A 1 -56.43 -35.75 14.08
N ARG A 2 -55.97 -36.16 15.25
CA ARG A 2 -54.72 -35.66 15.93
C ARG A 2 -53.39 -36.03 15.27
N SER A 3 -53.34 -37.15 14.51
CA SER A 3 -52.08 -37.62 13.90
C SER A 3 -51.56 -36.73 12.76
N ASN A 4 -52.43 -36.18 11.96
CA ASN A 4 -52.08 -35.38 10.80
C ASN A 4 -51.46 -34.00 11.15
N ASN A 5 -51.85 -33.37 12.25
CA ASN A 5 -51.31 -32.10 12.71
C ASN A 5 -49.86 -32.21 13.19
N ASN A 6 -49.50 -33.30 13.88
CA ASN A 6 -48.14 -33.54 14.34
C ASN A 6 -47.13 -33.71 13.20
N ASP A 7 -47.54 -34.34 12.12
CA ASP A 7 -46.66 -34.51 10.96
C ASP A 7 -46.43 -33.18 10.17
N ILE A 8 -47.46 -32.35 10.09
CA ILE A 8 -47.35 -31.01 9.50
C ILE A 8 -46.39 -30.13 10.33
N GLU A 9 -46.52 -30.14 11.66
CA GLU A 9 -45.61 -29.38 12.54
C GLU A 9 -44.19 -29.90 12.46
N ARG A 10 -43.95 -31.22 12.47
CA ARG A 10 -42.63 -31.81 12.29
C ARG A 10 -42.00 -31.43 10.94
N ARG A 11 -42.77 -31.41 9.83
CA ARG A 11 -42.31 -30.96 8.54
C ARG A 11 -41.95 -29.47 8.53
N ARG A 12 -42.77 -28.62 9.17
CA ARG A 12 -42.50 -27.16 9.32
C ARG A 12 -41.25 -26.92 10.15
N ARG A 13 -41.06 -27.63 11.30
CA ARG A 13 -39.84 -27.52 12.13
C ARG A 13 -38.59 -27.98 11.37
N ARG A 14 -38.67 -29.08 10.61
CA ARG A 14 -37.53 -29.55 9.77
C ARG A 14 -37.20 -28.55 8.67
N ARG A 15 -38.22 -27.96 8.02
CA ARG A 15 -38.02 -26.93 6.99
C ARG A 15 -37.39 -25.66 7.58
N ARG A 16 -37.86 -25.20 8.72
CA ARG A 16 -37.27 -24.03 9.43
C ARG A 16 -35.82 -24.31 9.84
N ARG A 17 -35.51 -25.46 10.39
CA ARG A 17 -34.12 -25.85 10.72
C ARG A 17 -33.22 -25.89 9.50
N ARG A 18 -33.69 -26.45 8.39
CA ARG A 18 -32.92 -26.46 7.12
C ARG A 18 -32.67 -25.05 6.60
N LEU A 19 -33.68 -24.19 6.62
CA LEU A 19 -33.52 -22.78 6.24
C LEU A 19 -32.53 -22.05 7.16
N GLN A 20 -32.61 -22.25 8.46
CA GLN A 20 -31.64 -21.67 9.41
C GLN A 20 -30.20 -22.13 9.13
N VAL A 21 -30.01 -23.42 8.88
CA VAL A 21 -28.68 -23.96 8.52
C VAL A 21 -28.16 -23.34 7.22
N ILE A 22 -29.00 -23.22 6.21
CA ILE A 22 -28.63 -22.57 4.93
C ILE A 22 -28.25 -21.11 5.15
N VAL A 23 -29.06 -20.35 5.89
CA VAL A 23 -28.78 -18.94 6.19
C VAL A 23 -27.45 -18.77 6.95
N ILE A 24 -27.21 -19.62 7.95
CA ILE A 24 -25.95 -19.61 8.73
C ILE A 24 -24.76 -19.93 7.82
N TYR A 25 -24.87 -20.95 6.98
CA TYR A 25 -23.82 -21.33 6.03
C TYR A 25 -23.52 -20.22 5.04
N THR A 26 -24.57 -19.60 4.50
CA THR A 26 -24.43 -18.48 3.56
C THR A 26 -23.78 -17.28 4.25
N ALA A 27 -24.18 -16.95 5.48
CA ALA A 27 -23.59 -15.85 6.25
C ALA A 27 -22.11 -16.10 6.55
N ILE A 28 -21.74 -17.33 6.91
CA ILE A 28 -20.33 -17.72 7.13
C ILE A 28 -19.54 -17.61 5.81
N ALA A 29 -20.08 -18.12 4.71
CA ALA A 29 -19.43 -18.10 3.41
C ALA A 29 -19.19 -16.66 2.93
N VAL A 30 -20.18 -15.78 3.07
CA VAL A 30 -20.06 -14.35 2.72
C VAL A 30 -19.04 -13.66 3.64
N GLY A 31 -19.09 -13.94 4.94
CA GLY A 31 -18.13 -13.40 5.91
C GLY A 31 -16.69 -13.82 5.60
N LEU A 32 -16.48 -15.08 5.26
CA LEU A 32 -15.17 -15.61 4.86
C LEU A 32 -14.72 -14.99 3.53
N ALA A 33 -15.59 -14.89 2.53
CA ALA A 33 -15.26 -14.28 1.26
C ALA A 33 -14.83 -12.81 1.45
N TRP A 34 -15.60 -12.04 2.22
CA TRP A 34 -15.26 -10.66 2.56
C TRP A 34 -13.94 -10.54 3.33
N PHE A 35 -13.72 -11.43 4.32
CA PHE A 35 -12.46 -11.49 5.07
C PHE A 35 -11.26 -11.76 4.16
N PHE A 36 -11.36 -12.76 3.27
CA PHE A 36 -10.28 -13.07 2.34
C PHE A 36 -10.06 -11.96 1.31
N GLU A 37 -11.09 -11.31 0.82
CA GLU A 37 -10.99 -10.19 -0.10
C GLU A 37 -10.30 -8.99 0.55
N SER A 38 -10.65 -8.65 1.80
CA SER A 38 -10.02 -7.57 2.56
C SER A 38 -8.53 -7.79 2.87
N GLN A 39 -8.06 -9.03 2.80
CA GLN A 39 -6.65 -9.42 2.99
C GLN A 39 -5.92 -9.72 1.66
N ALA A 40 -6.61 -9.58 0.54
CA ALA A 40 -6.18 -10.21 -0.72
C ALA A 40 -4.91 -9.61 -1.31
N THR A 41 -4.68 -8.30 -1.19
CA THR A 41 -3.54 -7.65 -1.84
C THR A 41 -3.04 -6.47 -1.01
N THR A 42 -1.77 -6.49 -0.64
CA THR A 42 -1.07 -5.33 -0.08
C THR A 42 -0.40 -4.58 -1.22
N THR A 43 -0.59 -3.26 -1.29
CA THR A 43 0.02 -2.43 -2.31
C THR A 43 1.03 -1.48 -1.67
N VAL A 44 2.25 -1.46 -2.17
CA VAL A 44 3.28 -0.54 -1.69
C VAL A 44 3.71 0.36 -2.85
N ILE A 45 3.59 1.66 -2.61
CA ILE A 45 4.01 2.70 -3.53
C ILE A 45 5.36 3.19 -3.07
N PHE A 46 6.40 2.99 -3.86
CA PHE A 46 7.74 3.47 -3.59
C PHE A 46 8.07 4.69 -4.43
N VAL A 47 8.56 5.71 -3.79
CA VAL A 47 9.11 6.89 -4.45
C VAL A 47 10.46 7.26 -3.86
N ARG A 48 11.35 7.77 -4.68
CA ARG A 48 12.55 8.44 -4.19
C ARG A 48 12.17 9.81 -3.64
N HIS A 49 12.92 10.31 -2.64
CA HIS A 49 12.82 11.72 -2.26
C HIS A 49 12.97 12.63 -3.49
N ALA A 50 12.29 13.76 -3.50
CA ALA A 50 12.40 14.75 -4.58
C ALA A 50 13.77 15.46 -4.57
N GLU A 51 14.01 16.31 -5.53
CA GLU A 51 15.29 17.02 -5.69
C GLU A 51 15.68 17.77 -4.42
N LYS A 52 16.90 17.54 -3.96
CA LYS A 52 17.47 18.16 -2.76
C LYS A 52 18.22 19.45 -3.09
N ALA A 53 18.27 20.37 -2.14
CA ALA A 53 19.16 21.51 -2.19
C ALA A 53 20.62 21.09 -2.01
N GLU A 54 21.55 21.96 -2.31
CA GLU A 54 22.98 21.69 -2.13
C GLU A 54 23.43 21.85 -0.68
N LEU A 55 22.79 22.78 0.06
CA LEU A 55 23.15 23.12 1.44
C LEU A 55 21.96 22.97 2.41
N PRO A 56 22.19 22.59 3.65
CA PRO A 56 23.46 22.07 4.23
C PRO A 56 23.80 20.69 3.66
N ALA A 57 25.08 20.38 3.51
CA ALA A 57 25.53 19.17 2.82
C ALA A 57 25.19 17.85 3.55
N ASP A 58 25.12 17.88 4.88
CA ASP A 58 24.87 16.71 5.73
C ASP A 58 23.41 16.24 5.68
N ASP A 59 22.42 17.16 5.71
CA ASP A 59 21.00 16.83 5.62
C ASP A 59 20.23 17.94 4.86
N PRO A 60 20.39 18.00 3.52
CA PRO A 60 19.79 19.04 2.71
C PRO A 60 18.26 18.91 2.66
N PRO A 61 17.53 20.04 2.69
CA PRO A 61 16.10 20.08 2.42
C PRO A 61 15.82 19.88 0.93
N LEU A 62 14.56 19.92 0.56
CA LEU A 62 14.18 19.97 -0.87
C LEU A 62 14.60 21.30 -1.50
N SER A 63 15.02 21.20 -2.76
CA SER A 63 15.17 22.36 -3.64
C SER A 63 13.79 22.90 -4.08
N ASP A 64 13.76 24.05 -4.76
CA ASP A 64 12.50 24.56 -5.30
C ASP A 64 11.92 23.64 -6.38
N ALA A 65 12.77 23.00 -7.19
CA ALA A 65 12.34 21.97 -8.13
C ALA A 65 11.73 20.77 -7.40
N GLY A 66 12.35 20.34 -6.28
CA GLY A 66 11.84 19.27 -5.42
C GLY A 66 10.49 19.59 -4.81
N LYS A 67 10.26 20.82 -4.36
CA LYS A 67 8.95 21.25 -3.83
C LYS A 67 7.86 21.15 -4.89
N LEU A 68 8.12 21.61 -6.11
CA LEU A 68 7.17 21.50 -7.24
C LEU A 68 6.88 20.03 -7.57
N ARG A 69 7.89 19.17 -7.55
CA ARG A 69 7.71 17.72 -7.75
C ARG A 69 6.83 17.11 -6.67
N VAL A 70 7.00 17.51 -5.43
CA VAL A 70 6.19 17.03 -4.29
C VAL A 70 4.74 17.49 -4.39
N GLU A 71 4.48 18.71 -4.86
CA GLU A 71 3.12 19.17 -5.15
C GLU A 71 2.43 18.28 -6.19
N GLU A 72 3.14 17.94 -7.27
CA GLU A 72 2.64 17.04 -8.30
C GLU A 72 2.42 15.61 -7.76
N LEU A 73 3.38 15.06 -6.98
CA LEU A 73 3.24 13.77 -6.32
C LEU A 73 1.99 13.73 -5.43
N THR A 74 1.83 14.77 -4.60
CA THR A 74 0.68 14.90 -3.69
C THR A 74 -0.61 14.96 -4.47
N ARG A 75 -0.66 15.76 -5.54
CA ARG A 75 -1.83 15.86 -6.39
C ARG A 75 -2.21 14.52 -7.01
N GLN A 76 -1.23 13.74 -7.47
CA GLN A 76 -1.48 12.43 -8.08
C GLN A 76 -1.93 11.40 -7.04
N LEU A 77 -1.26 11.31 -5.89
CA LEU A 77 -1.55 10.27 -4.89
C LEU A 77 -2.81 10.56 -4.07
N VAL A 78 -3.10 11.83 -3.78
CA VAL A 78 -4.29 12.22 -3.00
C VAL A 78 -5.55 12.29 -3.87
N LYS A 79 -5.40 12.71 -5.12
CA LYS A 79 -6.51 12.78 -6.09
C LYS A 79 -6.69 11.51 -6.92
N ALA A 80 -5.84 10.52 -6.75
CA ALA A 80 -6.10 9.20 -7.31
C ALA A 80 -7.43 8.71 -6.76
N ASP A 81 -8.47 8.89 -7.56
CA ASP A 81 -9.86 8.60 -7.21
C ASP A 81 -10.08 7.09 -7.23
N VAL A 82 -9.63 6.43 -6.17
CA VAL A 82 -9.79 5.01 -5.96
C VAL A 82 -10.59 4.78 -4.71
N VAL A 83 -11.33 3.71 -4.66
CA VAL A 83 -12.20 3.29 -3.56
C VAL A 83 -11.47 3.19 -2.21
N GLN A 84 -10.12 3.15 -2.22
CA GLN A 84 -9.28 3.17 -1.03
C GLN A 84 -8.08 4.09 -1.26
N GLY A 85 -7.80 4.98 -0.30
CA GLY A 85 -6.62 5.82 -0.28
C GLY A 85 -5.42 5.13 0.40
N ILE A 86 -4.30 5.87 0.51
CA ILE A 86 -3.11 5.43 1.24
C ILE A 86 -3.47 5.32 2.74
N ASP A 87 -3.11 4.19 3.34
CA ASP A 87 -3.39 3.87 4.75
C ASP A 87 -2.21 4.21 5.69
N ALA A 88 -0.99 4.22 5.16
CA ALA A 88 0.21 4.53 5.93
C ALA A 88 1.30 5.17 5.07
N VAL A 89 2.08 6.05 5.68
CA VAL A 89 3.21 6.74 5.04
C VAL A 89 4.47 6.47 5.84
N TYR A 90 5.53 6.06 5.14
CA TYR A 90 6.85 5.80 5.70
C TYR A 90 7.92 6.64 5.00
N ALA A 91 8.87 7.17 5.77
CA ALA A 91 10.03 7.89 5.25
C ALA A 91 11.26 7.60 6.11
N THR A 92 12.45 7.71 5.55
CA THR A 92 13.68 7.74 6.34
C THR A 92 13.75 9.06 7.12
N PRO A 93 14.58 9.19 8.19
CA PRO A 93 14.61 10.39 9.03
C PRO A 93 15.23 11.62 8.36
N TYR A 94 15.77 11.52 7.15
CA TYR A 94 16.38 12.64 6.43
C TYR A 94 15.33 13.69 5.99
N ARG A 95 15.71 14.96 6.08
CA ARG A 95 14.83 16.10 5.72
C ARG A 95 14.19 15.93 4.36
N ARG A 96 14.98 15.63 3.32
CA ARG A 96 14.48 15.45 1.95
C ARG A 96 13.41 14.36 1.80
N THR A 97 13.50 13.28 2.56
CA THR A 97 12.49 12.20 2.52
C THR A 97 11.24 12.56 3.31
N VAL A 98 11.41 13.17 4.48
CA VAL A 98 10.30 13.66 5.30
C VAL A 98 9.55 14.77 4.58
N GLU A 99 10.26 15.75 4.00
CA GLU A 99 9.67 16.85 3.22
C GLU A 99 8.95 16.33 1.94
N THR A 100 9.40 15.21 1.36
CA THR A 100 8.69 14.56 0.25
C THR A 100 7.42 13.85 0.70
N ALA A 101 7.45 13.17 1.86
CA ALA A 101 6.35 12.36 2.35
C ALA A 101 5.24 13.20 3.00
N LYS A 102 5.64 14.26 3.72
CA LYS A 102 4.76 15.03 4.60
C LYS A 102 3.54 15.64 3.91
N PRO A 103 3.62 16.29 2.74
CA PRO A 103 2.44 16.86 2.09
C PRO A 103 1.36 15.84 1.73
N VAL A 104 1.75 14.62 1.33
CA VAL A 104 0.81 13.50 1.12
C VAL A 104 0.19 13.07 2.43
N ALA A 105 1.01 12.89 3.47
CA ALA A 105 0.55 12.48 4.80
C ALA A 105 -0.42 13.50 5.41
N ASP A 106 -0.07 14.78 5.37
CA ASP A 106 -0.91 15.87 5.89
C ASP A 106 -2.27 15.94 5.16
N ALA A 107 -2.27 15.80 3.83
CA ALA A 107 -3.50 15.83 3.04
C ALA A 107 -4.43 14.65 3.34
N LEU A 108 -3.88 13.53 3.81
CA LEU A 108 -4.64 12.33 4.19
C LEU A 108 -4.89 12.21 5.70
N GLY A 109 -4.39 13.15 6.51
CA GLY A 109 -4.50 13.08 7.97
C GLY A 109 -3.69 11.94 8.60
N LEU A 110 -2.59 11.49 7.96
CA LEU A 110 -1.77 10.38 8.39
C LEU A 110 -0.45 10.86 9.03
N PRO A 111 0.12 10.11 9.98
CA PRO A 111 1.47 10.35 10.45
C PRO A 111 2.50 9.87 9.42
N VAL A 112 3.67 10.52 9.38
CA VAL A 112 4.86 10.00 8.70
C VAL A 112 5.60 9.10 9.67
N ASN A 113 5.63 7.79 9.40
CA ASN A 113 6.34 6.80 10.20
C ASN A 113 7.80 6.74 9.76
N SER A 114 8.72 6.79 10.72
CA SER A 114 10.15 6.69 10.41
C SER A 114 10.62 5.25 10.25
N TYR A 115 11.57 5.01 9.32
CA TYR A 115 12.28 3.75 9.19
C TYR A 115 13.77 3.97 8.91
N ASP A 116 14.60 3.00 9.27
CA ASP A 116 16.03 3.02 8.98
C ASP A 116 16.30 2.60 7.54
N ALA A 117 16.99 3.46 6.78
CA ALA A 117 17.38 3.17 5.39
C ALA A 117 18.36 1.98 5.28
N ALA A 118 19.12 1.69 6.34
CA ALA A 118 20.07 0.57 6.38
C ALA A 118 19.38 -0.77 6.64
N ASP A 119 18.21 -0.79 7.30
CA ASP A 119 17.46 -2.00 7.61
C ASP A 119 16.23 -2.16 6.70
N THR A 120 16.51 -2.55 5.46
CA THR A 120 15.46 -2.76 4.47
C THR A 120 14.58 -3.98 4.76
N GLU A 121 15.07 -4.96 5.50
CA GLU A 121 14.30 -6.15 5.88
C GLU A 121 13.28 -5.81 6.97
N ALA A 122 13.66 -5.08 8.01
CA ALA A 122 12.75 -4.74 9.10
C ALA A 122 11.56 -3.89 8.62
N ILE A 123 11.79 -2.92 7.74
CA ILE A 123 10.65 -2.13 7.19
C ILE A 123 9.73 -3.00 6.34
N MET A 124 10.28 -3.92 5.57
CA MET A 124 9.51 -4.83 4.75
C MET A 124 8.65 -5.77 5.59
N GLU A 125 9.26 -6.37 6.60
CA GLU A 125 8.55 -7.26 7.54
C GLU A 125 7.42 -6.50 8.26
N ARG A 126 7.69 -5.27 8.70
CA ARG A 126 6.68 -4.39 9.32
C ARG A 126 5.51 -4.13 8.37
N ILE A 127 5.76 -3.74 7.13
CA ILE A 127 4.72 -3.47 6.14
C ILE A 127 3.87 -4.72 5.90
N VAL A 128 4.50 -5.85 5.62
CA VAL A 128 3.77 -7.10 5.32
C VAL A 128 2.97 -7.60 6.51
N LYS A 129 3.47 -7.43 7.75
CA LYS A 129 2.78 -7.89 8.97
C LYS A 129 1.66 -6.95 9.42
N GLN A 130 1.91 -5.63 9.39
CA GLN A 130 1.00 -4.64 10.00
C GLN A 130 -0.01 -4.06 9.02
N HIS A 131 0.24 -4.15 7.71
CA HIS A 131 -0.54 -3.50 6.68
C HIS A 131 -1.07 -4.45 5.61
N LYS A 132 -1.48 -5.67 6.00
CA LYS A 132 -2.12 -6.61 5.06
C LYS A 132 -3.37 -6.00 4.43
N GLY A 133 -3.50 -6.10 3.12
CA GLY A 133 -4.63 -5.58 2.37
C GLY A 133 -4.71 -4.05 2.30
N LYS A 134 -3.62 -3.35 2.65
CA LYS A 134 -3.52 -1.90 2.74
C LYS A 134 -2.66 -1.32 1.62
N ILE A 135 -2.77 0.00 1.42
CA ILE A 135 -1.96 0.77 0.48
C ILE A 135 -0.98 1.63 1.28
N ILE A 136 0.31 1.47 1.03
CA ILE A 136 1.36 2.09 1.79
C ILE A 136 2.25 2.94 0.88
N LEU A 137 2.55 4.19 1.27
CA LEU A 137 3.57 5.01 0.64
C LEU A 137 4.90 4.85 1.39
N VAL A 138 5.97 4.57 0.66
CA VAL A 138 7.33 4.50 1.19
C VAL A 138 8.22 5.46 0.41
N VAL A 139 8.75 6.46 1.09
CA VAL A 139 9.70 7.43 0.53
C VAL A 139 11.12 7.05 0.94
N GLY A 140 11.98 6.80 -0.04
CA GLY A 140 13.34 6.33 0.18
C GLY A 140 14.37 6.99 -0.73
N HIS A 141 15.47 6.26 -1.01
CA HIS A 141 16.63 6.74 -1.75
C HIS A 141 16.92 5.88 -2.97
N SER A 142 17.62 6.44 -3.98
CA SER A 142 17.99 5.74 -5.21
C SER A 142 18.74 4.43 -4.97
N ASN A 143 19.61 4.40 -3.96
CA ASN A 143 20.43 3.23 -3.61
C ASN A 143 19.68 2.15 -2.81
N THR A 144 18.60 2.48 -2.08
CA THR A 144 17.87 1.53 -1.23
C THR A 144 16.58 1.01 -1.86
N LEU A 145 15.90 1.82 -2.69
CA LEU A 145 14.63 1.43 -3.32
C LEU A 145 14.70 0.15 -4.15
N PRO A 146 15.74 -0.09 -4.98
CA PRO A 146 15.84 -1.34 -5.73
C PRO A 146 15.90 -2.58 -4.83
N ALA A 147 16.61 -2.49 -3.69
CA ALA A 147 16.68 -3.56 -2.71
C ALA A 147 15.35 -3.77 -1.98
N LEU A 148 14.70 -2.69 -1.53
CA LEU A 148 13.37 -2.73 -0.92
C LEU A 148 12.35 -3.42 -1.83
N ILE A 149 12.28 -3.01 -3.09
CA ILE A 149 11.38 -3.59 -4.09
C ILE A 149 11.73 -5.06 -4.36
N GLY A 150 13.01 -5.39 -4.44
CA GLY A 150 13.49 -6.77 -4.63
C GLY A 150 13.11 -7.69 -3.46
N ASN A 151 13.27 -7.23 -2.23
CA ASN A 151 12.95 -8.00 -1.01
C ASN A 151 11.45 -8.31 -0.88
N MET A 152 10.57 -7.53 -1.53
CA MET A 152 9.14 -7.86 -1.62
C MET A 152 8.82 -9.00 -2.60
N GLY A 153 9.80 -9.70 -3.13
CA GLY A 153 9.60 -10.70 -4.17
C GLY A 153 9.15 -10.09 -5.50
N ALA A 154 9.25 -8.78 -5.63
CA ALA A 154 8.99 -8.04 -6.84
C ALA A 154 10.08 -8.32 -7.90
N SER A 155 9.92 -7.81 -9.09
CA SER A 155 10.83 -8.05 -10.20
C SER A 155 12.30 -7.88 -9.78
N LYS A 156 13.09 -8.94 -9.93
CA LYS A 156 14.54 -8.94 -9.67
C LYS A 156 15.35 -7.97 -10.57
N LYS A 157 14.66 -7.22 -11.43
CA LYS A 157 15.27 -6.37 -12.46
C LYS A 157 14.78 -4.92 -12.36
N VAL A 158 14.57 -4.39 -11.14
CA VAL A 158 14.43 -2.94 -11.01
C VAL A 158 15.79 -2.34 -11.38
N PRO A 159 15.87 -1.53 -12.43
CA PRO A 159 17.16 -0.95 -12.85
C PRO A 159 17.67 -0.01 -11.74
N PRO A 160 18.99 0.20 -11.66
CA PRO A 160 19.55 1.25 -10.82
C PRO A 160 18.90 2.60 -11.16
N ILE A 161 18.63 3.40 -10.15
CA ILE A 161 18.05 4.73 -10.28
C ILE A 161 19.21 5.72 -10.33
N ALA A 162 19.31 6.49 -11.40
CA ALA A 162 20.36 7.50 -11.55
C ALA A 162 20.26 8.60 -10.48
N GLU A 163 21.37 9.29 -10.19
CA GLU A 163 21.37 10.30 -9.12
C GLU A 163 20.46 11.48 -9.37
N ASP A 164 20.22 11.83 -10.61
CA ASP A 164 19.35 12.90 -11.09
C ASP A 164 17.95 12.40 -11.54
N GLU A 165 17.65 11.11 -11.36
CA GLU A 165 16.38 10.49 -11.71
C GLU A 165 15.41 10.51 -10.53
N TYR A 166 14.44 11.43 -10.52
CA TYR A 166 13.48 11.65 -9.42
C TYR A 166 12.02 11.34 -9.80
N ASP A 167 11.73 10.99 -11.03
CA ASP A 167 10.39 10.92 -11.61
C ASP A 167 9.73 9.51 -11.51
N ASN A 168 10.32 8.56 -10.80
CA ASN A 168 9.80 7.22 -10.69
C ASN A 168 8.79 7.05 -9.55
N ILE A 169 7.67 6.40 -9.86
CA ILE A 169 6.76 5.78 -8.89
C ILE A 169 6.76 4.28 -9.18
N TYR A 170 7.13 3.47 -8.20
CA TYR A 170 7.02 2.01 -8.28
C TYR A 170 5.82 1.55 -7.46
N ILE A 171 4.90 0.85 -8.10
CA ILE A 171 3.72 0.26 -7.45
C ILE A 171 3.94 -1.25 -7.39
N VAL A 172 4.06 -1.76 -6.17
CA VAL A 172 4.28 -3.18 -5.89
C VAL A 172 3.02 -3.77 -5.29
N SER A 173 2.40 -4.70 -6.00
CA SER A 173 1.21 -5.41 -5.53
C SER A 173 1.60 -6.80 -5.05
N ILE A 174 1.38 -7.06 -3.76
CA ILE A 174 1.72 -8.29 -3.06
C ILE A 174 0.41 -9.01 -2.76
N PRO A 175 0.00 -9.99 -3.57
CA PRO A 175 -1.22 -10.75 -3.32
C PRO A 175 -1.00 -11.73 -2.17
N TRP A 176 -2.08 -12.06 -1.45
CA TRP A 176 -2.06 -13.13 -0.44
C TRP A 176 -1.64 -14.49 -1.05
N PHE A 177 -2.02 -14.73 -2.30
CA PHE A 177 -1.64 -15.91 -3.06
C PHE A 177 -1.23 -15.52 -4.47
N GLY A 178 -0.07 -16.00 -4.92
CA GLY A 178 0.42 -15.74 -6.27
C GLY A 178 1.74 -14.97 -6.28
N LYS A 179 2.05 -14.35 -7.42
CA LYS A 179 3.31 -13.63 -7.63
C LYS A 179 3.14 -12.13 -7.42
N THR A 180 4.06 -11.53 -6.70
CA THR A 180 4.20 -10.08 -6.60
C THR A 180 4.42 -9.46 -7.98
N LYS A 181 3.73 -8.36 -8.24
CA LYS A 181 3.85 -7.60 -9.49
C LYS A 181 4.33 -6.19 -9.20
N THR A 182 5.15 -5.66 -10.09
CA THR A 182 5.66 -4.29 -10.00
C THR A 182 5.38 -3.54 -11.28
N ILE A 183 4.85 -2.33 -11.14
CA ILE A 183 4.65 -1.37 -12.23
C ILE A 183 5.49 -0.14 -11.91
N ARG A 184 6.18 0.41 -12.91
CA ARG A 184 6.85 1.70 -12.82
C ARG A 184 6.06 2.73 -13.62
N LEU A 185 5.69 3.81 -12.98
CA LEU A 185 5.12 5.01 -13.59
C LEU A 185 6.12 6.16 -13.48
N ARG A 186 5.90 7.20 -14.27
CA ARG A 186 6.66 8.44 -14.23
C ARG A 186 5.75 9.59 -13.86
N TYR A 187 6.27 10.59 -13.14
CA TYR A 187 5.52 11.76 -12.71
C TYR A 187 6.37 13.03 -12.70
N GLY A 188 5.70 14.17 -12.86
CA GLY A 188 6.35 15.48 -12.88
C GLY A 188 7.28 15.68 -14.09
N ALA A 189 8.30 16.50 -13.94
CA ALA A 189 9.28 16.72 -14.99
C ALA A 189 10.04 15.44 -15.32
N PRO A 190 10.07 15.01 -16.60
CA PRO A 190 10.68 13.74 -16.97
C PRO A 190 12.21 13.77 -16.82
N TYR A 191 12.77 12.67 -16.37
CA TYR A 191 14.21 12.42 -16.40
C TYR A 191 14.70 12.36 -17.86
N GLN A 192 15.77 13.05 -18.13
CA GLN A 192 16.49 13.04 -19.42
C GLN A 192 17.88 12.45 -19.17
N PRO A 193 18.19 11.25 -19.70
CA PRO A 193 19.47 10.60 -19.50
C PRO A 193 20.63 11.30 -20.26
#